data_1637d26dea2454ba07340603912dee12
#
_entry.id   1637d26dea2454ba07340603912dee12
#
_cell.length_a   1.000
_cell.length_b   1.000
_cell.length_c   1.000
_cell.angle_alpha   90.00
_cell.angle_beta   90.00
_cell.angle_gamma   90.00
#
_symmetry.space_group_name_H-M   'P 1'
#
loop_
_entity.id
_entity.type
_entity.pdbx_description
1 polymer ?
#
loop_
_entity_poly.entity_id
_entity_poly.type
_entity_poly.pdbx_seq_one_letter_code
_entity_poly.pdbx_strand_id
1 'polypeptide(L)'
;MLLALRARLGYWLARRLFHWRWPLQQPRAWAWMQGQYARMAALGHVPAQSFYGHILLFRGQGFGAREEGLRLLRLAAQGGDGKAAYQLGVQCLAGDARQQPDAAEAARWWTRAAEAGHPLAAQRLAQLYRQGAPGLPADPQQAEHFARQAESLGFRPKG
;
A
#
# COMPACT_ATOMS: atom_id res chain seq x y z
N MET A 1 -21.49 -16.72 -12.20
CA MET A 1 -20.65 -17.75 -11.60
C MET A 1 -19.39 -18.05 -12.43
N LEU A 2 -19.49 -18.32 -13.72
CA LEU A 2 -18.36 -18.64 -14.62
C LEU A 2 -17.31 -17.51 -14.74
N LEU A 3 -17.70 -16.24 -14.76
CA LEU A 3 -16.78 -15.09 -14.85
C LEU A 3 -15.89 -14.95 -13.61
N ALA A 4 -16.44 -15.18 -12.42
CA ALA A 4 -15.67 -15.14 -11.18
C ALA A 4 -14.67 -16.31 -11.09
N LEU A 5 -15.04 -17.48 -11.59
CA LEU A 5 -14.17 -18.66 -11.65
C LEU A 5 -13.00 -18.44 -12.61
N ARG A 6 -13.27 -17.87 -13.79
CA ARG A 6 -12.22 -17.52 -14.78
C ARG A 6 -11.27 -16.46 -14.22
N ALA A 7 -11.79 -15.45 -13.50
CA ALA A 7 -10.98 -14.42 -12.89
C ALA A 7 -10.07 -15.00 -11.80
N ARG A 8 -10.58 -15.90 -10.95
CA ARG A 8 -9.81 -16.58 -9.89
C ARG A 8 -8.70 -17.45 -10.47
N LEU A 9 -8.98 -18.25 -11.49
CA LEU A 9 -7.98 -19.09 -12.16
C LEU A 9 -6.90 -18.24 -12.85
N GLY A 10 -7.31 -17.22 -13.59
CA GLY A 10 -6.37 -16.31 -14.25
C GLY A 10 -5.47 -15.56 -13.28
N TYR A 11 -6.03 -15.11 -12.15
CA TYR A 11 -5.26 -14.47 -11.08
C TYR A 11 -4.26 -15.43 -10.42
N TRP A 12 -4.67 -16.67 -10.11
CA TRP A 12 -3.78 -17.69 -9.54
C TRP A 12 -2.60 -17.97 -10.48
N LEU A 13 -2.87 -18.12 -11.77
CA LEU A 13 -1.84 -18.33 -12.79
C LEU A 13 -0.90 -17.11 -12.89
N ALA A 14 -1.45 -15.91 -12.96
CA ALA A 14 -0.68 -14.67 -13.03
C ALA A 14 0.22 -14.49 -11.81
N ARG A 15 -0.29 -14.80 -10.60
CA ARG A 15 0.49 -14.75 -9.36
C ARG A 15 1.65 -15.76 -9.36
N ARG A 16 1.43 -16.96 -9.91
CA ARG A 16 2.48 -17.98 -10.00
C ARG A 16 3.55 -17.60 -11.03
N LEU A 17 3.13 -17.05 -12.18
CA LEU A 17 4.03 -16.61 -13.25
C LEU A 17 4.81 -15.34 -12.88
N PHE A 18 4.33 -14.55 -11.94
CA PHE A 18 5.01 -13.33 -11.48
C PHE A 18 6.41 -13.60 -10.90
N HIS A 19 6.66 -14.79 -10.37
CA HIS A 19 7.98 -15.19 -9.87
C HIS A 19 8.96 -15.56 -11.00
N TRP A 20 8.50 -15.68 -12.23
CA TRP A 20 9.34 -15.98 -13.39
C TRP A 20 9.73 -14.68 -14.08
N ARG A 21 11.02 -14.44 -14.22
CA ARG A 21 11.53 -13.20 -14.86
C ARG A 21 11.16 -13.09 -16.34
N TRP A 22 11.05 -14.24 -17.03
CA TRP A 22 10.79 -14.28 -18.49
C TRP A 22 9.43 -13.70 -18.91
N PRO A 23 8.27 -14.02 -18.27
CA PRO A 23 7.00 -13.40 -18.64
C PRO A 23 6.94 -11.89 -18.38
N LEU A 24 7.70 -11.40 -17.39
CA LEU A 24 7.76 -9.97 -17.07
C LEU A 24 8.48 -9.13 -18.15
N GLN A 25 9.32 -9.77 -18.96
CA GLN A 25 10.05 -9.12 -20.06
C GLN A 25 9.24 -9.09 -21.36
N GLN A 26 8.15 -9.86 -21.45
CA GLN A 26 7.29 -9.93 -22.60
C GLN A 26 6.11 -8.95 -22.47
N PRO A 27 5.99 -7.90 -23.32
CA PRO A 27 4.93 -6.89 -23.18
C PRO A 27 3.51 -7.48 -23.20
N ARG A 28 3.28 -8.52 -24.01
CA ARG A 28 1.97 -9.19 -24.10
C ARG A 28 1.64 -10.01 -22.84
N ALA A 29 2.62 -10.73 -22.28
CA ALA A 29 2.44 -11.50 -21.05
C ALA A 29 2.21 -10.56 -19.86
N TRP A 30 2.93 -9.46 -19.80
CA TRP A 30 2.76 -8.42 -18.80
C TRP A 30 1.35 -7.79 -18.87
N ALA A 31 0.91 -7.37 -20.05
CA ALA A 31 -0.43 -6.82 -20.25
C ALA A 31 -1.54 -7.82 -19.85
N TRP A 32 -1.37 -9.09 -20.20
CA TRP A 32 -2.31 -10.15 -19.79
C TRP A 32 -2.36 -10.30 -18.28
N MET A 33 -1.20 -10.35 -17.59
CA MET A 33 -1.13 -10.44 -16.14
C MET A 33 -1.79 -9.25 -15.45
N GLN A 34 -1.51 -8.02 -15.90
CA GLN A 34 -2.17 -6.82 -15.40
C GLN A 34 -3.71 -6.93 -15.52
N GLY A 35 -4.21 -7.43 -16.65
CA GLY A 35 -5.64 -7.67 -16.84
C GLY A 35 -6.24 -8.66 -15.84
N GLN A 36 -5.49 -9.70 -15.42
CA GLN A 36 -5.96 -10.63 -14.39
C GLN A 36 -6.02 -9.94 -13.00
N TYR A 37 -5.00 -9.17 -12.64
CA TYR A 37 -4.99 -8.42 -11.38
C TYR A 37 -6.10 -7.36 -11.35
N ALA A 38 -6.30 -6.63 -12.44
CA ALA A 38 -7.37 -5.63 -12.57
C ALA A 38 -8.76 -6.25 -12.36
N ARG A 39 -9.04 -7.41 -12.99
CA ARG A 39 -10.31 -8.13 -12.82
C ARG A 39 -10.55 -8.58 -11.38
N MET A 40 -9.53 -9.13 -10.73
CA MET A 40 -9.65 -9.56 -9.33
C MET A 40 -9.80 -8.37 -8.38
N ALA A 41 -9.10 -7.27 -8.64
CA ALA A 41 -9.25 -6.04 -7.88
C ALA A 41 -10.66 -5.46 -8.00
N ALA A 42 -11.25 -5.49 -9.21
CA ALA A 42 -12.63 -5.06 -9.47
C ALA A 42 -13.66 -5.94 -8.74
N LEU A 43 -13.36 -7.23 -8.50
CA LEU A 43 -14.19 -8.14 -7.70
C LEU A 43 -14.02 -7.95 -6.18
N GLY A 44 -13.29 -6.93 -5.73
CA GLY A 44 -13.11 -6.63 -4.31
C GLY A 44 -12.06 -7.49 -3.60
N HIS A 45 -11.21 -8.23 -4.34
CA HIS A 45 -10.18 -9.06 -3.72
C HIS A 45 -9.03 -8.19 -3.19
N VAL A 46 -8.98 -8.00 -1.87
CA VAL A 46 -8.04 -7.09 -1.18
C VAL A 46 -6.58 -7.30 -1.57
N PRO A 47 -6.01 -8.53 -1.58
CA PRO A 47 -4.63 -8.74 -2.03
C PRO A 47 -4.37 -8.33 -3.48
N ALA A 48 -5.35 -8.48 -4.37
CA ALA A 48 -5.23 -8.05 -5.77
C ALA A 48 -5.30 -6.53 -5.90
N GLN A 49 -6.17 -5.86 -5.12
CA GLN A 49 -6.23 -4.41 -5.04
C GLN A 49 -4.91 -3.81 -4.54
N SER A 50 -4.35 -4.38 -3.46
CA SER A 50 -3.06 -3.95 -2.92
C SER A 50 -1.94 -4.12 -3.93
N PHE A 51 -1.80 -5.32 -4.49
CA PHE A 51 -0.72 -5.61 -5.44
C PHE A 51 -0.82 -4.79 -6.73
N TYR A 52 -2.00 -4.74 -7.34
CA TYR A 52 -2.21 -3.98 -8.58
C TYR A 52 -2.11 -2.47 -8.34
N GLY A 53 -2.58 -1.98 -7.20
CA GLY A 53 -2.40 -0.59 -6.78
C GLY A 53 -0.93 -0.18 -6.68
N HIS A 54 -0.08 -1.03 -6.10
CA HIS A 54 1.37 -0.80 -6.08
C HIS A 54 1.99 -0.81 -7.47
N ILE A 55 1.59 -1.75 -8.34
CA ILE A 55 2.07 -1.77 -9.74
C ILE A 55 1.74 -0.46 -10.44
N LEU A 56 0.51 -0.01 -10.37
CA LEU A 56 0.06 1.23 -11.02
C LEU A 56 0.78 2.46 -10.46
N LEU A 57 0.98 2.49 -9.14
CA LEU A 57 1.66 3.61 -8.48
C LEU A 57 3.13 3.76 -8.91
N PHE A 58 3.87 2.64 -9.03
CA PHE A 58 5.32 2.67 -9.24
C PHE A 58 5.75 2.34 -10.67
N ARG A 59 4.92 1.64 -11.44
CA ARG A 59 5.24 1.19 -12.79
C ARG A 59 4.14 1.52 -13.80
N GLY A 60 3.05 2.16 -13.36
CA GLY A 60 1.96 2.54 -14.23
C GLY A 60 2.43 3.57 -15.25
N GLN A 61 2.08 3.33 -16.50
CA GLN A 61 2.30 4.26 -17.60
C GLN A 61 0.95 4.81 -18.07
N GLY A 62 0.96 6.06 -18.49
CA GLY A 62 -0.23 6.73 -19.00
C GLY A 62 -0.95 7.58 -17.96
N PHE A 63 -1.88 8.37 -18.50
CA PHE A 63 -2.67 9.32 -17.73
C PHE A 63 -3.59 8.58 -16.74
N GLY A 64 -3.55 8.97 -15.47
CA GLY A 64 -4.44 8.40 -14.45
C GLY A 64 -3.96 7.09 -13.80
N ALA A 65 -2.84 6.49 -14.23
CA ALA A 65 -2.33 5.26 -13.60
C ALA A 65 -2.04 5.45 -12.11
N ARG A 66 -1.45 6.59 -11.74
CA ARG A 66 -1.15 6.93 -10.35
C ARG A 66 -2.43 7.09 -9.52
N GLU A 67 -3.42 7.81 -10.02
CA GLU A 67 -4.71 8.03 -9.35
C GLU A 67 -5.46 6.71 -9.14
N GLU A 68 -5.49 5.86 -10.16
CA GLU A 68 -6.10 4.54 -10.05
C GLU A 68 -5.33 3.64 -9.06
N GLY A 69 -4.00 3.70 -9.08
CA GLY A 69 -3.15 3.02 -8.09
C GLY A 69 -3.49 3.43 -6.66
N LEU A 70 -3.58 4.73 -6.40
CA LEU A 70 -3.96 5.26 -5.08
C LEU A 70 -5.40 4.88 -4.70
N ARG A 71 -6.34 4.88 -5.65
CA ARG A 71 -7.71 4.44 -5.42
C ARG A 71 -7.77 2.97 -4.98
N LEU A 72 -7.06 2.10 -5.65
CA LEU A 72 -6.99 0.67 -5.31
C LEU A 72 -6.30 0.45 -3.96
N LEU A 73 -5.24 1.18 -3.65
CA LEU A 73 -4.58 1.12 -2.34
C LEU A 73 -5.52 1.56 -1.21
N ARG A 74 -6.35 2.60 -1.43
CA ARG A 74 -7.38 3.00 -0.44
C ARG A 74 -8.38 1.88 -0.18
N LEU A 75 -8.88 1.23 -1.22
CA LEU A 75 -9.79 0.09 -1.07
C LEU A 75 -9.13 -1.08 -0.33
N ALA A 76 -7.89 -1.40 -0.66
CA ALA A 76 -7.14 -2.45 0.02
C ALA A 76 -6.90 -2.11 1.51
N ALA A 77 -6.51 -0.88 1.81
CA ALA A 77 -6.31 -0.41 3.19
C ALA A 77 -7.61 -0.41 4.01
N GLN A 78 -8.74 -0.05 3.40
CA GLN A 78 -10.06 -0.18 4.02
C GLN A 78 -10.43 -1.64 4.28
N GLY A 79 -9.98 -2.55 3.43
CA GLY A 79 -10.11 -4.00 3.61
C GLY A 79 -9.10 -4.63 4.58
N GLY A 80 -8.27 -3.81 5.28
CA GLY A 80 -7.34 -4.26 6.30
C GLY A 80 -5.92 -4.56 5.81
N ASP A 81 -5.57 -4.21 4.57
CA ASP A 81 -4.19 -4.41 4.07
C ASP A 81 -3.24 -3.35 4.63
N GLY A 82 -2.39 -3.77 5.57
CA GLY A 82 -1.42 -2.91 6.24
C GLY A 82 -0.34 -2.34 5.31
N LYS A 83 0.03 -3.04 4.25
CA LYS A 83 1.01 -2.57 3.26
C LYS A 83 0.44 -1.44 2.42
N ALA A 84 -0.82 -1.57 2.00
CA ALA A 84 -1.52 -0.52 1.28
C ALA A 84 -1.69 0.73 2.16
N ALA A 85 -2.11 0.56 3.41
CA ALA A 85 -2.23 1.65 4.37
C ALA A 85 -0.87 2.35 4.62
N TYR A 86 0.20 1.58 4.80
CA TYR A 86 1.54 2.14 4.93
C TYR A 86 1.93 2.99 3.72
N GLN A 87 1.71 2.48 2.51
CA GLN A 87 2.05 3.19 1.27
C GLN A 87 1.25 4.48 1.10
N LEU A 88 -0.04 4.48 1.47
CA LEU A 88 -0.86 5.71 1.46
C LEU A 88 -0.30 6.77 2.40
N GLY A 89 0.10 6.39 3.62
CA GLY A 89 0.75 7.32 4.55
C GLY A 89 2.03 7.93 3.98
N VAL A 90 2.85 7.14 3.28
CA VAL A 90 4.04 7.63 2.58
C VAL A 90 3.67 8.66 1.51
N GLN A 91 2.63 8.39 0.71
CA GLN A 91 2.19 9.33 -0.34
C GLN A 91 1.60 10.61 0.24
N CYS A 92 0.81 10.52 1.32
CA CYS A 92 0.24 11.70 1.99
C CYS A 92 1.35 12.60 2.58
N LEU A 93 2.37 12.01 3.19
CA LEU A 93 3.48 12.78 3.77
C LEU A 93 4.38 13.40 2.71
N ALA A 94 4.60 12.73 1.59
CA ALA A 94 5.41 13.25 0.50
C ALA A 94 4.70 14.37 -0.26
N GLY A 95 3.38 14.28 -0.40
CA GLY A 95 2.62 15.14 -1.30
C GLY A 95 2.96 14.93 -2.78
N ASP A 96 2.39 15.74 -3.63
CA ASP A 96 2.72 15.79 -5.05
C ASP A 96 2.36 17.17 -5.65
N ALA A 97 2.45 17.32 -6.98
CA ALA A 97 2.16 18.58 -7.67
C ALA A 97 0.71 19.09 -7.48
N ARG A 98 -0.22 18.22 -7.08
CA ARG A 98 -1.64 18.54 -6.88
C ARG A 98 -2.06 18.59 -5.42
N GLN A 99 -1.33 17.90 -4.55
CA GLN A 99 -1.65 17.75 -3.12
C GLN A 99 -0.42 18.06 -2.27
N GLN A 100 -0.55 19.02 -1.38
CA GLN A 100 0.48 19.34 -0.41
C GLN A 100 0.68 18.18 0.59
N PRO A 101 1.88 18.06 1.20
CA PRO A 101 2.12 17.12 2.29
C PRO A 101 1.09 17.27 3.41
N ASP A 102 0.49 16.16 3.81
CA ASP A 102 -0.50 16.08 4.90
C ASP A 102 -0.04 15.06 5.94
N ALA A 103 0.58 15.56 7.00
CA ALA A 103 1.10 14.73 8.09
C ALA A 103 -0.02 14.11 8.94
N ALA A 104 -1.14 14.80 9.10
CA ALA A 104 -2.28 14.29 9.85
C ALA A 104 -2.95 13.12 9.12
N GLU A 105 -3.13 13.22 7.80
CA GLU A 105 -3.65 12.13 6.97
C GLU A 105 -2.65 10.96 6.94
N ALA A 106 -1.35 11.24 6.82
CA ALA A 106 -0.30 10.21 6.87
C ALA A 106 -0.34 9.44 8.19
N ALA A 107 -0.50 10.14 9.32
CA ALA A 107 -0.61 9.52 10.64
C ALA A 107 -1.84 8.61 10.72
N ARG A 108 -2.98 9.01 10.19
CA ARG A 108 -4.19 8.16 10.15
C ARG A 108 -3.97 6.87 9.37
N TRP A 109 -3.34 6.93 8.21
CA TRP A 109 -3.04 5.73 7.41
C TRP A 109 -2.01 4.83 8.08
N TRP A 110 -0.95 5.41 8.66
CA TRP A 110 0.05 4.62 9.37
C TRP A 110 -0.48 3.99 10.65
N THR A 111 -1.44 4.63 11.35
CA THR A 111 -2.14 4.00 12.48
C THR A 111 -2.87 2.75 12.05
N ARG A 112 -3.65 2.80 10.97
CA ARG A 112 -4.29 1.61 10.40
C ARG A 112 -3.29 0.54 10.00
N ALA A 113 -2.15 0.93 9.41
CA ALA A 113 -1.11 -0.01 9.06
C ALA A 113 -0.49 -0.69 10.29
N ALA A 114 -0.24 0.06 11.36
CA ALA A 114 0.29 -0.45 12.63
C ALA A 114 -0.71 -1.40 13.31
N GLU A 115 -2.00 -1.06 13.31
CA GLU A 115 -3.09 -1.93 13.79
C GLU A 115 -3.18 -3.23 12.98
N ALA A 116 -2.90 -3.19 11.68
CA ALA A 116 -2.78 -4.36 10.82
C ALA A 116 -1.45 -5.13 10.98
N GLY A 117 -0.63 -4.77 11.96
CA GLY A 117 0.63 -5.44 12.29
C GLY A 117 1.83 -5.03 11.44
N HIS A 118 1.83 -3.85 10.85
CA HIS A 118 2.95 -3.36 10.02
C HIS A 118 4.00 -2.63 10.88
N PRO A 119 5.16 -3.23 11.19
CA PRO A 119 6.10 -2.69 12.17
C PRO A 119 6.72 -1.35 11.75
N LEU A 120 7.02 -1.19 10.46
CA LEU A 120 7.60 0.04 9.94
C LEU A 120 6.62 1.23 10.01
N ALA A 121 5.30 0.99 9.93
CA ALA A 121 4.30 2.03 10.11
C ALA A 121 4.31 2.56 11.56
N ALA A 122 4.34 1.68 12.54
CA ALA A 122 4.46 2.07 13.94
C ALA A 122 5.74 2.87 14.21
N GLN A 123 6.86 2.43 13.64
CA GLN A 123 8.14 3.17 13.76
C GLN A 123 8.07 4.57 13.12
N ARG A 124 7.45 4.69 11.94
CA ARG A 124 7.25 5.99 11.27
C ARG A 124 6.34 6.92 12.06
N LEU A 125 5.29 6.39 12.68
CA LEU A 125 4.42 7.16 13.59
C LEU A 125 5.20 7.67 14.80
N ALA A 126 5.99 6.80 15.43
CA ALA A 126 6.82 7.19 16.56
C ALA A 126 7.76 8.35 16.21
N GLN A 127 8.38 8.29 15.04
CA GLN A 127 9.24 9.35 14.54
C GLN A 127 8.46 10.63 14.25
N LEU A 128 7.30 10.52 13.58
CA LEU A 128 6.47 11.64 13.19
C LEU A 128 5.94 12.41 14.43
N TYR A 129 5.43 11.68 15.43
CA TYR A 129 4.97 12.29 16.69
C TYR A 129 6.13 12.84 17.54
N ARG A 130 7.33 12.31 17.45
CA ARG A 130 8.50 12.85 18.15
C ARG A 130 8.94 14.20 17.58
N GLN A 131 8.89 14.36 16.27
CA GLN A 131 9.34 15.57 15.57
C GLN A 131 8.23 16.60 15.42
N GLY A 132 6.98 16.14 15.29
CA GLY A 132 5.87 16.95 14.81
C GLY A 132 6.00 17.32 13.33
N ALA A 133 4.93 17.87 12.77
CA ALA A 133 4.89 18.37 11.40
C ALA A 133 3.76 19.41 11.28
N PRO A 134 3.70 20.20 10.19
CA PRO A 134 2.56 21.08 9.93
C PRO A 134 1.24 20.28 9.98
N GLY A 135 0.28 20.75 10.78
CA GLY A 135 -1.01 20.08 11.01
C GLY A 135 -0.98 18.86 11.95
N LEU A 136 0.21 18.47 12.45
CA LEU A 136 0.37 17.41 13.43
C LEU A 136 1.41 17.82 14.49
N PRO A 137 0.99 18.34 15.65
CA PRO A 137 1.94 18.74 16.69
C PRO A 137 2.71 17.54 17.25
N ALA A 138 3.92 17.80 17.76
CA ALA A 138 4.71 16.78 18.44
C ALA A 138 3.97 16.29 19.69
N ASP A 139 3.96 14.97 19.89
CA ASP A 139 3.34 14.31 21.04
C ASP A 139 4.28 13.19 21.53
N PRO A 140 5.04 13.44 22.63
CA PRO A 140 5.97 12.46 23.17
C PRO A 140 5.30 11.18 23.68
N GLN A 141 4.05 11.25 24.15
CA GLN A 141 3.32 10.08 24.64
C GLN A 141 2.92 9.16 23.49
N GLN A 142 2.39 9.73 22.41
CA GLN A 142 2.09 8.98 21.19
C GLN A 142 3.39 8.42 20.56
N ALA A 143 4.46 9.19 20.54
CA ALA A 143 5.74 8.74 20.03
C ALA A 143 6.25 7.50 20.79
N GLU A 144 6.16 7.49 22.11
CA GLU A 144 6.57 6.34 22.92
C GLU A 144 5.64 5.14 22.73
N HIS A 145 4.32 5.38 22.69
CA HIS A 145 3.34 4.33 22.43
C HIS A 145 3.64 3.57 21.13
N PHE A 146 3.81 4.29 20.02
CA PHE A 146 4.11 3.68 18.72
C PHE A 146 5.52 3.08 18.64
N ALA A 147 6.49 3.60 19.38
CA ALA A 147 7.82 2.98 19.48
C ALA A 147 7.74 1.59 20.11
N ARG A 148 7.04 1.45 21.24
CA ARG A 148 6.81 0.16 21.90
C ARG A 148 6.02 -0.80 21.01
N GLN A 149 5.00 -0.29 20.28
CA GLN A 149 4.26 -1.11 19.32
C GLN A 149 5.17 -1.62 18.20
N ALA A 150 6.05 -0.78 17.65
CA ALA A 150 7.00 -1.20 16.61
C ALA A 150 7.92 -2.33 17.12
N GLU A 151 8.44 -2.21 18.31
CA GLU A 151 9.27 -3.25 18.95
C GLU A 151 8.49 -4.56 19.14
N SER A 152 7.26 -4.49 19.64
CA SER A 152 6.39 -5.66 19.81
C SER A 152 6.06 -6.36 18.48
N LEU A 153 6.01 -5.61 17.38
CA LEU A 153 5.82 -6.13 16.02
C LEU A 153 7.13 -6.61 15.38
N GLY A 154 8.24 -6.59 16.13
CA GLY A 154 9.54 -7.11 15.66
C GLY A 154 10.42 -6.11 14.94
N PHE A 155 10.10 -4.81 14.98
CA PHE A 155 10.99 -3.78 14.47
C PHE A 155 12.23 -3.70 15.36
N ARG A 156 13.40 -3.95 14.78
CA ARG A 156 14.70 -3.75 15.44
C ARG A 156 15.38 -2.56 14.80
N PRO A 157 15.59 -1.44 15.52
CA PRO A 157 16.40 -0.35 14.99
C PRO A 157 17.80 -0.91 14.69
N LYS A 158 18.31 -0.59 13.51
CA LYS A 158 19.73 -0.85 13.23
C LYS A 158 20.51 0.12 14.12
N GLY A 159 21.28 -0.44 15.05
CA GLY A 159 22.24 0.28 15.85
C GLY A 159 23.31 0.95 15.00
#